data_e7392d8e1a8139fab850bc7a029ac469
#
_entry.id   e7392d8e1a8139fab850bc7a029ac469
#
_cell.length_a   1.000
_cell.length_b   1.000
_cell.length_c   1.000
_cell.angle_alpha   90.00
_cell.angle_beta   90.00
_cell.angle_gamma   90.00
#
_symmetry.space_group_name_H-M   'P 1'
#
loop_
_entity.id
_entity.type
_entity.pdbx_description
1 polymer ?
#
loop_
_entity_poly.entity_id
_entity_poly.type
_entity_poly.pdbx_seq_one_letter_code
_entity_poly.pdbx_strand_id
1 'polypeptide(L)'
;MSTVLTALHEALDSAPEQDMTTRLDQSWLLGFDTETTGTSPNRDNIVSASLVLRNPRTGYEGDAVAEWIINPGRHISEGASRVNGFTDEYLAENGSEPAESIEQIAGLIMTAQSKHIPLLAYNAPFDVRMLNGDIRQWCSGGMEPMPEKELLVVDPLVIDRAISHRSGRRTLTYTTEYYGVVPHGDFHDATTDTVASVDLIEPMTTLYPQVGSITLGELMDWQRDAHRTWLKQFNEWLTSKGSRPAIDTWF
;
A
#
# COMPACT_ATOMS: atom_id res chain seq x y z
N MET A 1 -8.28 22.82 -3.18
CA MET A 1 -7.83 21.66 -2.37
C MET A 1 -8.85 21.38 -1.30
N SER A 2 -9.21 20.12 -1.07
CA SER A 2 -10.07 19.77 0.06
C SER A 2 -9.31 20.03 1.39
N THR A 3 -10.03 20.30 2.47
CA THR A 3 -9.44 20.55 3.81
C THR A 3 -8.58 19.35 4.27
N VAL A 4 -8.96 18.14 3.90
CA VAL A 4 -8.30 16.88 4.28
C VAL A 4 -6.96 16.72 3.55
N LEU A 5 -6.93 17.00 2.25
CA LEU A 5 -5.69 16.99 1.47
C LEU A 5 -4.69 18.02 2.00
N THR A 6 -5.17 19.22 2.41
CA THR A 6 -4.33 20.24 3.02
C THR A 6 -3.71 19.73 4.33
N ALA A 7 -4.49 19.03 5.18
CA ALA A 7 -4.00 18.50 6.44
C ALA A 7 -2.91 17.44 6.25
N LEU A 8 -3.05 16.53 5.27
CA LEU A 8 -2.00 15.54 4.98
C LEU A 8 -0.73 16.23 4.44
N HIS A 9 -0.85 17.23 3.57
CA HIS A 9 0.29 18.02 3.09
C HIS A 9 1.04 18.67 4.24
N GLU A 10 0.33 19.41 5.12
CA GLU A 10 0.92 20.08 6.28
C GLU A 10 1.60 19.07 7.24
N ALA A 11 0.95 17.92 7.47
CA ALA A 11 1.51 16.87 8.30
C ALA A 11 2.79 16.29 7.69
N LEU A 12 2.78 16.02 6.37
CA LEU A 12 3.93 15.49 5.66
C LEU A 12 5.08 16.51 5.59
N ASP A 13 4.77 17.78 5.38
CA ASP A 13 5.77 18.85 5.37
C ASP A 13 6.45 19.00 6.75
N SER A 14 5.68 18.86 7.83
CA SER A 14 6.17 18.92 9.21
C SER A 14 6.86 17.63 9.69
N ALA A 15 6.63 16.51 9.03
CA ALA A 15 7.28 15.23 9.35
C ALA A 15 8.80 15.33 9.17
N PRO A 16 9.60 14.74 10.08
CA PRO A 16 11.04 14.81 9.98
C PRO A 16 11.54 13.98 8.79
N GLU A 17 12.65 14.40 8.19
CA GLU A 17 13.46 13.51 7.37
C GLU A 17 14.03 12.41 8.27
N GLN A 18 13.87 11.15 7.87
CA GLN A 18 14.35 10.01 8.65
C GLN A 18 15.76 9.61 8.23
N ASP A 19 16.57 9.22 9.19
CA ASP A 19 17.87 8.61 8.94
C ASP A 19 17.67 7.15 8.49
N MET A 20 18.50 6.66 7.57
CA MET A 20 18.46 5.27 7.12
C MET A 20 18.82 4.25 8.22
N THR A 21 19.35 4.70 9.35
CA THR A 21 19.53 3.89 10.58
C THR A 21 18.27 3.85 11.47
N THR A 22 17.23 4.61 11.13
CA THR A 22 15.94 4.55 11.84
C THR A 22 15.39 3.13 11.75
N ARG A 23 14.96 2.59 12.89
CA ARG A 23 14.37 1.25 12.98
C ARG A 23 12.92 1.27 12.51
N LEU A 24 12.45 0.16 11.96
CA LEU A 24 11.08 0.03 11.48
C LEU A 24 10.04 0.32 12.58
N ASP A 25 10.27 -0.14 13.82
CA ASP A 25 9.38 0.08 14.96
C ASP A 25 9.34 1.55 15.46
N GLN A 26 10.18 2.42 14.91
CA GLN A 26 10.28 3.85 15.25
C GLN A 26 10.06 4.74 14.03
N SER A 27 9.78 4.15 12.89
CA SER A 27 9.65 4.85 11.62
C SER A 27 8.28 5.51 11.47
N TRP A 28 8.26 6.73 10.93
CA TRP A 28 7.06 7.24 10.27
C TRP A 28 6.75 6.37 9.06
N LEU A 29 5.48 6.21 8.73
CA LEU A 29 5.00 5.40 7.62
C LEU A 29 3.95 6.17 6.83
N LEU A 30 3.98 6.05 5.50
CA LEU A 30 2.90 6.50 4.64
C LEU A 30 2.15 5.28 4.11
N GLY A 31 1.00 4.98 4.72
CA GLY A 31 0.08 3.93 4.27
C GLY A 31 -0.54 4.29 2.92
N PHE A 32 -0.75 3.31 2.07
CA PHE A 32 -1.36 3.47 0.74
C PHE A 32 -2.17 2.22 0.38
N ASP A 33 -3.38 2.43 -0.11
CA ASP A 33 -4.24 1.39 -0.66
C ASP A 33 -5.09 1.95 -1.79
N THR A 34 -5.51 1.09 -2.74
CA THR A 34 -6.29 1.49 -3.91
C THR A 34 -7.43 0.54 -4.22
N GLU A 35 -8.62 1.09 -4.50
CA GLU A 35 -9.70 0.36 -5.15
C GLU A 35 -9.70 0.66 -6.66
N THR A 36 -10.01 -0.35 -7.47
CA THR A 36 -9.75 -0.30 -8.90
C THR A 36 -10.91 -0.87 -9.73
N THR A 37 -10.96 -0.54 -11.03
CA THR A 37 -11.94 -1.12 -11.96
C THR A 37 -11.68 -2.59 -12.28
N GLY A 38 -10.50 -3.11 -11.95
CA GLY A 38 -10.04 -4.48 -12.16
C GLY A 38 -8.59 -4.65 -11.72
N THR A 39 -7.94 -5.74 -12.09
CA THR A 39 -6.64 -6.13 -11.51
C THR A 39 -5.44 -5.99 -12.45
N SER A 40 -5.62 -5.38 -13.62
CA SER A 40 -4.56 -5.33 -14.65
C SER A 40 -4.02 -3.92 -14.81
N PRO A 41 -2.85 -3.58 -14.25
CA PRO A 41 -2.18 -2.30 -14.52
C PRO A 41 -2.09 -2.05 -16.03
N ASN A 42 -2.24 -0.79 -16.47
CA ASN A 42 -2.34 -0.34 -17.87
C ASN A 42 -3.66 -0.67 -18.60
N ARG A 43 -4.61 -1.39 -17.99
CA ARG A 43 -5.95 -1.60 -18.54
C ARG A 43 -7.04 -1.16 -17.58
N ASP A 44 -6.83 -1.42 -16.31
CA ASP A 44 -7.73 -1.04 -15.23
C ASP A 44 -7.19 0.20 -14.54
N ASN A 45 -8.05 0.97 -13.91
CA ASN A 45 -7.74 2.27 -13.32
C ASN A 45 -8.14 2.32 -11.85
N ILE A 46 -7.53 3.20 -11.09
CA ILE A 46 -7.88 3.52 -9.71
C ILE A 46 -9.22 4.27 -9.70
N VAL A 47 -10.13 3.86 -8.81
CA VAL A 47 -11.42 4.52 -8.54
C VAL A 47 -11.50 5.10 -7.14
N SER A 48 -10.71 4.56 -6.20
CA SER A 48 -10.50 5.13 -4.87
C SER A 48 -9.05 4.92 -4.45
N ALA A 49 -8.50 5.86 -3.72
CA ALA A 49 -7.18 5.73 -3.11
C ALA A 49 -7.18 6.42 -1.74
N SER A 50 -6.37 5.90 -0.83
CA SER A 50 -6.14 6.50 0.47
C SER A 50 -4.66 6.59 0.79
N LEU A 51 -4.25 7.71 1.39
CA LEU A 51 -2.94 7.90 2.00
C LEU A 51 -3.13 8.20 3.49
N VAL A 52 -2.37 7.50 4.33
CA VAL A 52 -2.39 7.64 5.79
C VAL A 52 -0.97 7.85 6.30
N LEU A 53 -0.65 9.06 6.77
CA LEU A 53 0.63 9.34 7.40
C LEU A 53 0.55 9.01 8.89
N ARG A 54 1.31 8.01 9.33
CA ARG A 54 1.39 7.57 10.72
C ARG A 54 2.69 8.05 11.39
N ASN A 55 2.52 8.76 12.49
CA ASN A 55 3.61 9.04 13.42
C ASN A 55 3.72 7.91 14.45
N PRO A 56 4.86 7.23 14.59
CA PRO A 56 5.01 6.10 15.51
C PRO A 56 4.79 6.46 16.99
N ARG A 57 4.82 7.75 17.34
CA ARG A 57 4.64 8.22 18.73
C ARG A 57 3.18 8.45 19.11
N THR A 58 2.33 8.78 18.13
CA THR A 58 0.91 9.11 18.37
C THR A 58 -0.01 7.96 17.97
N GLY A 59 0.47 7.03 17.14
CA GLY A 59 -0.35 5.94 16.64
C GLY A 59 -1.54 6.44 15.83
N TYR A 60 -2.61 5.65 15.77
CA TYR A 60 -3.84 5.92 15.02
C TYR A 60 -4.47 7.29 15.32
N GLU A 61 -4.49 7.72 16.58
CA GLU A 61 -5.06 9.00 17.02
C GLU A 61 -4.40 10.22 16.35
N GLY A 62 -3.18 10.06 15.85
CA GLY A 62 -2.41 11.12 15.20
C GLY A 62 -2.31 10.98 13.68
N ASP A 63 -3.07 10.09 13.07
CA ASP A 63 -3.03 9.90 11.63
C ASP A 63 -3.52 11.11 10.86
N ALA A 64 -2.76 11.49 9.84
CA ALA A 64 -3.23 12.42 8.83
C ALA A 64 -3.63 11.61 7.59
N VAL A 65 -4.90 11.74 7.20
CA VAL A 65 -5.52 10.93 6.15
C VAL A 65 -5.94 11.81 4.98
N ALA A 66 -5.75 11.33 3.77
CA ALA A 66 -6.39 11.88 2.58
C ALA A 66 -6.94 10.73 1.72
N GLU A 67 -8.12 10.96 1.15
CA GLU A 67 -8.84 10.03 0.31
C GLU A 67 -9.25 10.69 -1.00
N TRP A 68 -9.23 9.92 -2.07
CA TRP A 68 -9.68 10.31 -3.40
C TRP A 68 -10.72 9.33 -3.92
N ILE A 69 -11.79 9.86 -4.45
CA ILE A 69 -12.72 9.14 -5.34
C ILE A 69 -12.45 9.67 -6.73
N ILE A 70 -12.15 8.77 -7.68
CA ILE A 70 -11.66 9.11 -9.01
C ILE A 70 -12.60 8.51 -10.05
N ASN A 71 -13.01 9.32 -11.03
CA ASN A 71 -13.79 8.84 -12.16
C ASN A 71 -12.90 8.65 -13.40
N PRO A 72 -12.45 7.43 -13.72
CA PRO A 72 -11.65 7.18 -14.91
C PRO A 72 -12.46 7.21 -16.21
N GLY A 73 -13.75 7.50 -16.17
CA GLY A 73 -14.63 7.47 -17.35
C GLY A 73 -14.74 6.10 -18.01
N ARG A 74 -14.47 5.04 -17.25
CA ARG A 74 -14.49 3.64 -17.72
C ARG A 74 -15.44 2.81 -16.89
N HIS A 75 -16.02 1.80 -17.54
CA HIS A 75 -16.87 0.83 -16.89
C HIS A 75 -16.09 0.01 -15.84
N ILE A 76 -16.60 -0.01 -14.61
CA ILE A 76 -16.10 -0.89 -13.56
C ILE A 76 -16.62 -2.32 -13.79
N SER A 77 -15.75 -3.31 -13.71
CA SER A 77 -16.17 -4.69 -13.88
C SER A 77 -17.11 -5.12 -12.75
N GLU A 78 -18.09 -6.00 -13.05
CA GLU A 78 -18.98 -6.57 -12.02
C GLU A 78 -18.23 -7.23 -10.87
N GLY A 79 -17.06 -7.82 -11.19
CA GLY A 79 -16.18 -8.44 -10.19
C GLY A 79 -15.61 -7.41 -9.23
N ALA A 80 -15.08 -6.31 -9.74
CA ALA A 80 -14.53 -5.21 -8.94
C ALA A 80 -15.64 -4.51 -8.13
N SER A 81 -16.75 -4.13 -8.78
CA SER A 81 -17.90 -3.51 -8.12
C SER A 81 -18.45 -4.35 -6.96
N ARG A 82 -18.46 -5.68 -7.11
CA ARG A 82 -18.90 -6.58 -6.02
C ARG A 82 -17.95 -6.58 -4.84
N VAL A 83 -16.67 -6.34 -5.06
CA VAL A 83 -15.63 -6.30 -4.01
C VAL A 83 -15.63 -4.95 -3.32
N ASN A 84 -15.54 -3.85 -4.08
CA ASN A 84 -15.31 -2.52 -3.51
C ASN A 84 -16.58 -1.63 -3.46
N GLY A 85 -17.71 -2.10 -3.99
CA GLY A 85 -19.00 -1.41 -3.92
C GLY A 85 -19.18 -0.22 -4.87
N PHE A 86 -18.15 0.19 -5.63
CA PHE A 86 -18.25 1.30 -6.57
C PHE A 86 -19.09 0.92 -7.80
N THR A 87 -19.85 1.90 -8.33
CA THR A 87 -20.61 1.80 -9.58
C THR A 87 -20.25 2.94 -10.51
N ASP A 88 -20.52 2.77 -11.81
CA ASP A 88 -20.27 3.81 -12.81
C ASP A 88 -21.05 5.09 -12.49
N GLU A 89 -22.29 4.95 -12.00
CA GLU A 89 -23.14 6.08 -11.61
C GLU A 89 -22.55 6.84 -10.43
N TYR A 90 -22.10 6.13 -9.39
CA TYR A 90 -21.50 6.74 -8.22
C TYR A 90 -20.22 7.50 -8.58
N LEU A 91 -19.37 6.90 -9.42
CA LEU A 91 -18.12 7.53 -9.87
C LEU A 91 -18.38 8.76 -10.75
N ALA A 92 -19.44 8.72 -11.59
CA ALA A 92 -19.82 9.86 -12.40
C ALA A 92 -20.31 11.06 -11.57
N GLU A 93 -20.95 10.79 -10.43
CA GLU A 93 -21.49 11.83 -9.54
C GLU A 93 -20.47 12.37 -8.55
N ASN A 94 -19.54 11.53 -8.07
CA ASN A 94 -18.68 11.83 -6.92
C ASN A 94 -17.17 11.81 -7.25
N GLY A 95 -16.79 11.22 -8.38
CA GLY A 95 -15.39 11.08 -8.76
C GLY A 95 -14.77 12.36 -9.33
N SER A 96 -13.56 12.65 -8.92
CA SER A 96 -12.74 13.74 -9.45
C SER A 96 -12.03 13.34 -10.76
N GLU A 97 -11.44 14.34 -11.42
CA GLU A 97 -10.64 14.14 -12.63
C GLU A 97 -9.39 13.30 -12.33
N PRO A 98 -9.10 12.26 -13.12
CA PRO A 98 -8.00 11.34 -12.86
C PRO A 98 -6.64 12.03 -12.81
N ALA A 99 -6.31 12.88 -13.79
CA ALA A 99 -4.98 13.47 -13.90
C ALA A 99 -4.58 14.22 -12.63
N GLU A 100 -5.44 15.12 -12.14
CA GLU A 100 -5.18 15.91 -10.94
C GLU A 100 -5.01 15.01 -9.70
N SER A 101 -5.90 14.02 -9.54
CA SER A 101 -5.89 13.11 -8.39
C SER A 101 -4.62 12.24 -8.38
N ILE A 102 -4.26 11.67 -9.53
CA ILE A 102 -3.07 10.81 -9.68
C ILE A 102 -1.78 11.61 -9.46
N GLU A 103 -1.70 12.85 -9.97
CA GLU A 103 -0.55 13.74 -9.71
C GLU A 103 -0.42 14.08 -8.22
N GLN A 104 -1.53 14.35 -7.52
CA GLN A 104 -1.53 14.62 -6.08
C GLN A 104 -1.05 13.40 -5.28
N ILE A 105 -1.60 12.21 -5.55
CA ILE A 105 -1.22 10.96 -4.86
C ILE A 105 0.27 10.68 -5.06
N ALA A 106 0.73 10.66 -6.31
CA ALA A 106 2.12 10.37 -6.63
C ALA A 106 3.08 11.43 -6.06
N GLY A 107 2.70 12.72 -6.10
CA GLY A 107 3.47 13.81 -5.53
C GLY A 107 3.67 13.68 -4.01
N LEU A 108 2.61 13.29 -3.27
CA LEU A 108 2.69 13.04 -1.83
C LEU A 108 3.58 11.84 -1.50
N ILE A 109 3.44 10.75 -2.27
CA ILE A 109 4.30 9.58 -2.12
C ILE A 109 5.77 9.96 -2.35
N MET A 110 6.08 10.68 -3.42
CA MET A 110 7.46 11.10 -3.71
C MET A 110 8.00 12.07 -2.67
N THR A 111 7.15 12.93 -2.09
CA THR A 111 7.53 13.80 -0.95
C THR A 111 7.90 12.95 0.28
N ALA A 112 7.10 11.93 0.60
CA ALA A 112 7.43 11.00 1.69
C ALA A 112 8.76 10.27 1.43
N GLN A 113 8.95 9.77 0.21
CA GLN A 113 10.19 9.08 -0.20
C GLN A 113 11.41 9.99 -0.06
N SER A 114 11.31 11.27 -0.41
CA SER A 114 12.41 12.24 -0.25
C SER A 114 12.80 12.49 1.21
N LYS A 115 11.92 12.17 2.15
CA LYS A 115 12.14 12.22 3.61
C LYS A 115 12.46 10.85 4.21
N HIS A 116 12.72 9.84 3.41
CA HIS A 116 12.93 8.45 3.81
C HIS A 116 11.75 7.89 4.66
N ILE A 117 10.53 8.37 4.38
CA ILE A 117 9.31 7.80 4.96
C ILE A 117 8.85 6.67 4.05
N PRO A 118 8.86 5.40 4.53
CA PRO A 118 8.48 4.27 3.71
C PRO A 118 7.02 4.34 3.26
N LEU A 119 6.75 3.94 2.01
CA LEU A 119 5.42 3.63 1.53
C LEU A 119 5.00 2.27 2.08
N LEU A 120 3.91 2.21 2.81
CA LEU A 120 3.37 0.97 3.33
C LEU A 120 2.12 0.58 2.56
N ALA A 121 2.14 -0.59 1.92
CA ALA A 121 0.97 -1.15 1.27
C ALA A 121 0.93 -2.68 1.41
N TYR A 122 -0.26 -3.24 1.60
CA TYR A 122 -0.44 -4.69 1.70
C TYR A 122 -0.43 -5.33 0.32
N ASN A 123 0.62 -6.10 -0.03
CA ASN A 123 0.91 -6.53 -1.40
C ASN A 123 1.28 -5.35 -2.31
N ALA A 124 2.18 -4.53 -1.84
CA ALA A 124 2.58 -3.25 -2.39
C ALA A 124 2.82 -3.18 -3.92
N PRO A 125 3.33 -4.22 -4.60
CA PRO A 125 3.47 -4.19 -6.06
C PRO A 125 2.16 -3.97 -6.81
N PHE A 126 1.01 -4.34 -6.25
CA PHE A 126 -0.29 -4.12 -6.88
C PHE A 126 -0.59 -2.62 -6.96
N ASP A 127 -0.61 -1.94 -5.84
CA ASP A 127 -1.00 -0.53 -5.75
C ASP A 127 -0.02 0.38 -6.49
N VAL A 128 1.27 0.14 -6.32
CA VAL A 128 2.32 0.90 -7.02
C VAL A 128 2.21 0.75 -8.53
N ARG A 129 1.91 -0.45 -9.03
CA ARG A 129 1.76 -0.67 -10.48
C ARG A 129 0.47 -0.12 -11.04
N MET A 130 -0.63 -0.18 -10.26
CA MET A 130 -1.87 0.49 -10.64
C MET A 130 -1.65 1.99 -10.77
N LEU A 131 -1.02 2.61 -9.76
CA LEU A 131 -0.69 4.03 -9.79
C LEU A 131 0.25 4.38 -10.97
N ASN A 132 1.29 3.58 -11.22
CA ASN A 132 2.17 3.77 -12.36
C ASN A 132 1.46 3.60 -13.71
N GLY A 133 0.46 2.72 -13.79
CA GLY A 133 -0.41 2.57 -14.96
C GLY A 133 -1.20 3.85 -15.23
N ASP A 134 -1.79 4.40 -14.16
CA ASP A 134 -2.58 5.63 -14.24
C ASP A 134 -1.71 6.87 -14.51
N ILE A 135 -0.51 6.97 -13.95
CA ILE A 135 0.46 8.02 -14.28
C ILE A 135 0.75 8.03 -15.80
N ARG A 136 1.03 6.86 -16.39
CA ARG A 136 1.28 6.75 -17.84
C ARG A 136 0.07 7.17 -18.67
N GLN A 137 -1.12 6.88 -18.20
CA GLN A 137 -2.36 7.15 -18.92
C GLN A 137 -2.79 8.62 -18.81
N TRP A 138 -2.72 9.21 -17.62
CA TRP A 138 -3.35 10.49 -17.32
C TRP A 138 -2.37 11.64 -17.18
N CYS A 139 -1.11 11.38 -16.77
CA CYS A 139 -0.12 12.42 -16.45
C CYS A 139 0.99 12.51 -17.52
N SER A 140 0.72 12.01 -18.73
CA SER A 140 1.72 11.95 -19.81
C SER A 140 2.26 13.34 -20.16
N GLY A 141 3.57 13.53 -19.99
CA GLY A 141 4.29 14.79 -20.25
C GLY A 141 4.46 15.70 -19.03
N GLY A 142 3.90 15.35 -17.88
CA GLY A 142 4.06 16.11 -16.63
C GLY A 142 4.75 15.31 -15.50
N MET A 143 4.52 14.00 -15.45
CA MET A 143 5.05 13.14 -14.40
C MET A 143 5.52 11.81 -14.98
N GLU A 144 6.70 11.37 -14.55
CA GLU A 144 7.20 10.02 -14.87
C GLU A 144 6.67 9.00 -13.86
N PRO A 145 6.47 7.73 -14.27
CA PRO A 145 6.16 6.66 -13.34
C PRO A 145 7.18 6.54 -12.22
N MET A 146 6.70 6.21 -11.03
CA MET A 146 7.58 6.03 -9.87
C MET A 146 8.58 4.90 -10.12
N PRO A 147 9.86 5.09 -9.71
CA PRO A 147 10.92 4.10 -9.93
C PRO A 147 10.77 2.92 -8.96
N GLU A 148 9.95 1.92 -9.31
CA GLU A 148 9.56 0.80 -8.44
C GLU A 148 10.70 0.17 -7.63
N LYS A 149 11.89 0.04 -8.23
CA LYS A 149 13.05 -0.59 -7.60
C LYS A 149 13.80 0.30 -6.59
N GLU A 150 13.53 1.60 -6.63
CA GLU A 150 14.17 2.60 -5.79
C GLU A 150 13.27 3.04 -4.63
N LEU A 151 11.99 2.66 -4.67
CA LEU A 151 11.04 2.97 -3.60
C LEU A 151 11.43 2.28 -2.30
N LEU A 152 11.41 3.03 -1.22
CA LEU A 152 11.47 2.50 0.13
C LEU A 152 10.06 2.05 0.54
N VAL A 153 9.85 0.74 0.66
CA VAL A 153 8.52 0.13 0.86
C VAL A 153 8.49 -0.73 2.11
N VAL A 154 7.35 -0.75 2.79
CA VAL A 154 6.99 -1.75 3.80
C VAL A 154 5.80 -2.55 3.27
N ASP A 155 5.96 -3.85 3.14
CA ASP A 155 4.88 -4.76 2.70
C ASP A 155 4.55 -5.75 3.82
N PRO A 156 3.45 -5.53 4.58
CA PRO A 156 3.07 -6.42 5.68
C PRO A 156 2.84 -7.86 5.25
N LEU A 157 2.44 -8.11 4.00
CA LEU A 157 2.28 -9.47 3.47
C LEU A 157 3.63 -10.19 3.36
N VAL A 158 4.68 -9.51 2.91
CA VAL A 158 6.04 -10.08 2.83
C VAL A 158 6.57 -10.35 4.23
N ILE A 159 6.39 -9.39 5.14
CA ILE A 159 6.78 -9.54 6.55
C ILE A 159 6.07 -10.76 7.17
N ASP A 160 4.74 -10.84 7.09
CA ASP A 160 3.97 -11.95 7.65
C ASP A 160 4.40 -13.32 7.09
N ARG A 161 4.68 -13.41 5.79
CA ARG A 161 5.21 -14.63 5.15
C ARG A 161 6.55 -15.05 5.72
N ALA A 162 7.40 -14.09 6.06
CA ALA A 162 8.74 -14.36 6.58
C ALA A 162 8.74 -14.83 8.05
N ILE A 163 7.86 -14.27 8.87
CA ILE A 163 7.97 -14.39 10.34
C ILE A 163 6.94 -15.33 10.99
N SER A 164 5.68 -15.33 10.50
CA SER A 164 4.60 -16.00 11.23
C SER A 164 4.59 -17.51 11.06
N HIS A 165 5.12 -18.01 9.94
CA HIS A 165 5.04 -19.43 9.56
C HIS A 165 3.64 -20.05 9.67
N ARG A 166 2.59 -19.22 9.78
CA ARG A 166 1.20 -19.67 9.89
C ARG A 166 0.72 -20.31 8.59
N SER A 167 -0.19 -21.25 8.71
CA SER A 167 -0.92 -21.79 7.57
C SER A 167 -2.16 -20.96 7.26
N GLY A 168 -2.75 -21.18 6.09
CA GLY A 168 -4.02 -20.56 5.70
C GLY A 168 -3.86 -19.34 4.78
N ARG A 169 -4.98 -18.62 4.62
CA ARG A 169 -5.04 -17.45 3.75
C ARG A 169 -4.29 -16.27 4.36
N ARG A 170 -3.71 -15.45 3.48
CA ARG A 170 -2.95 -14.25 3.86
C ARG A 170 -3.51 -13.01 3.15
N THR A 171 -4.84 -12.88 3.07
CA THR A 171 -5.46 -11.60 2.72
C THR A 171 -5.33 -10.64 3.90
N LEU A 172 -5.52 -9.36 3.67
CA LEU A 172 -5.47 -8.34 4.74
C LEU A 172 -6.40 -8.74 5.90
N THR A 173 -7.66 -9.08 5.62
CA THR A 173 -8.65 -9.52 6.61
C THR A 173 -8.16 -10.68 7.50
N TYR A 174 -7.61 -11.76 6.91
CA TYR A 174 -7.09 -12.88 7.70
C TYR A 174 -5.79 -12.54 8.44
N THR A 175 -5.06 -11.56 7.96
CA THR A 175 -3.80 -11.15 8.61
C THR A 175 -4.10 -10.24 9.80
N THR A 176 -5.03 -9.29 9.66
CA THR A 176 -5.49 -8.46 10.79
C THR A 176 -6.11 -9.31 11.89
N GLU A 177 -6.96 -10.29 11.54
CA GLU A 177 -7.51 -11.25 12.50
C GLU A 177 -6.41 -12.04 13.25
N TYR A 178 -5.40 -12.53 12.54
CA TYR A 178 -4.28 -13.28 13.14
C TYR A 178 -3.47 -12.44 14.13
N TYR A 179 -3.23 -11.17 13.82
CA TYR A 179 -2.46 -10.26 14.67
C TYR A 179 -3.30 -9.49 15.68
N GLY A 180 -4.63 -9.72 15.72
CA GLY A 180 -5.55 -9.08 16.66
C GLY A 180 -5.80 -7.60 16.35
N VAL A 181 -5.57 -7.18 15.11
CA VAL A 181 -5.90 -5.82 14.63
C VAL A 181 -7.40 -5.75 14.34
N VAL A 182 -8.08 -4.79 14.97
CA VAL A 182 -9.50 -4.53 14.73
C VAL A 182 -9.64 -3.40 13.72
N PRO A 183 -10.21 -3.65 12.54
CA PRO A 183 -10.41 -2.60 11.54
C PRO A 183 -11.32 -1.47 12.04
N HIS A 184 -11.05 -0.24 11.62
CA HIS A 184 -11.83 0.95 12.00
C HIS A 184 -13.06 1.18 11.10
N GLY A 185 -13.40 0.24 10.23
CA GLY A 185 -14.54 0.28 9.30
C GLY A 185 -14.72 -1.04 8.58
N ASP A 186 -15.45 -1.03 7.49
CA ASP A 186 -15.66 -2.19 6.63
C ASP A 186 -14.48 -2.36 5.67
N PHE A 187 -14.01 -3.61 5.47
CA PHE A 187 -13.01 -3.92 4.46
C PHE A 187 -13.50 -3.62 3.05
N HIS A 188 -12.57 -3.36 2.14
CA HIS A 188 -12.78 -2.88 0.77
C HIS A 188 -13.20 -1.41 0.70
N ASP A 189 -12.92 -0.66 1.74
CA ASP A 189 -12.82 0.78 1.76
C ASP A 189 -11.34 1.14 1.83
N ALA A 190 -10.83 1.94 0.87
CA ALA A 190 -9.39 2.20 0.75
C ALA A 190 -8.79 2.80 2.03
N THR A 191 -9.53 3.65 2.75
CA THR A 191 -9.04 4.23 4.00
C THR A 191 -8.99 3.20 5.13
N THR A 192 -10.03 2.38 5.26
CA THR A 192 -10.08 1.29 6.25
C THR A 192 -8.95 0.28 6.01
N ASP A 193 -8.71 -0.12 4.76
CA ASP A 193 -7.67 -1.09 4.40
C ASP A 193 -6.27 -0.50 4.58
N THR A 194 -6.08 0.79 4.26
CA THR A 194 -4.82 1.50 4.52
C THR A 194 -4.51 1.54 6.01
N VAL A 195 -5.44 1.99 6.85
CA VAL A 195 -5.27 2.06 8.31
C VAL A 195 -4.99 0.67 8.88
N ALA A 196 -5.77 -0.34 8.48
CA ALA A 196 -5.58 -1.71 8.93
C ALA A 196 -4.20 -2.28 8.54
N SER A 197 -3.70 -1.92 7.36
CA SER A 197 -2.36 -2.30 6.90
C SER A 197 -1.26 -1.65 7.73
N VAL A 198 -1.41 -0.38 8.09
CA VAL A 198 -0.47 0.34 8.97
C VAL A 198 -0.51 -0.22 10.39
N ASP A 199 -1.70 -0.50 10.91
CA ASP A 199 -1.90 -1.06 12.25
C ASP A 199 -1.27 -2.45 12.46
N LEU A 200 -1.01 -3.20 11.37
CA LEU A 200 -0.30 -4.48 11.45
C LEU A 200 1.16 -4.35 11.92
N ILE A 201 1.80 -3.20 11.71
CA ILE A 201 3.23 -3.05 12.01
C ILE A 201 3.52 -3.15 13.51
N GLU A 202 2.70 -2.55 14.36
CA GLU A 202 2.91 -2.59 15.81
C GLU A 202 2.88 -4.03 16.38
N PRO A 203 1.84 -4.86 16.15
CA PRO A 203 1.85 -6.24 16.64
C PRO A 203 2.92 -7.10 15.95
N MET A 204 3.23 -6.90 14.68
CA MET A 204 4.30 -7.62 13.99
C MET A 204 5.67 -7.33 14.61
N THR A 205 5.99 -6.08 14.89
CA THR A 205 7.27 -5.68 15.46
C THR A 205 7.37 -6.00 16.96
N THR A 206 6.25 -6.01 17.67
CA THR A 206 6.17 -6.40 19.08
C THR A 206 6.35 -7.90 19.26
N LEU A 207 5.65 -8.72 18.46
CA LEU A 207 5.74 -10.19 18.54
C LEU A 207 7.08 -10.70 17.98
N TYR A 208 7.67 -9.96 17.03
CA TYR A 208 8.91 -10.31 16.35
C TYR A 208 9.90 -9.14 16.42
N PRO A 209 10.55 -8.88 17.57
CA PRO A 209 11.42 -7.72 17.76
C PRO A 209 12.59 -7.62 16.76
N GLN A 210 13.01 -8.74 16.18
CA GLN A 210 14.02 -8.76 15.10
C GLN A 210 13.54 -8.02 13.85
N VAL A 211 12.23 -7.99 13.57
CA VAL A 211 11.65 -7.20 12.46
C VAL A 211 11.60 -5.72 12.83
N GLY A 212 11.17 -5.41 14.05
CA GLY A 212 11.15 -4.03 14.53
C GLY A 212 12.52 -3.37 14.53
N SER A 213 13.60 -4.16 14.71
CA SER A 213 14.98 -3.66 14.72
C SER A 213 15.60 -3.49 13.33
N ILE A 214 14.97 -3.94 12.25
CA ILE A 214 15.45 -3.71 10.88
C ILE A 214 15.49 -2.21 10.61
N THR A 215 16.62 -1.72 10.14
CA THR A 215 16.78 -0.31 9.76
C THR A 215 16.18 -0.03 8.39
N LEU A 216 15.81 1.22 8.11
CA LEU A 216 15.30 1.63 6.80
C LEU A 216 16.30 1.31 5.68
N GLY A 217 17.62 1.38 5.98
CA GLY A 217 18.66 1.03 5.03
C GLY A 217 18.75 -0.45 4.68
N GLU A 218 18.32 -1.33 5.58
CA GLU A 218 18.32 -2.78 5.40
C GLU A 218 16.97 -3.32 4.90
N LEU A 219 15.91 -2.52 5.02
CA LEU A 219 14.52 -2.96 4.89
C LEU A 219 14.20 -3.58 3.53
N MET A 220 14.62 -2.95 2.44
CA MET A 220 14.32 -3.43 1.10
C MET A 220 15.06 -4.73 0.77
N ASP A 221 16.32 -4.83 1.14
CA ASP A 221 17.11 -6.05 0.90
C ASP A 221 16.58 -7.21 1.73
N TRP A 222 16.24 -6.95 3.01
CA TRP A 222 15.62 -7.95 3.86
C TRP A 222 14.29 -8.47 3.28
N GLN A 223 13.42 -7.58 2.81
CA GLN A 223 12.13 -7.98 2.21
C GLN A 223 12.32 -8.74 0.89
N ARG A 224 13.28 -8.34 0.04
CA ARG A 224 13.61 -9.05 -1.20
C ARG A 224 14.05 -10.49 -0.91
N ASP A 225 14.91 -10.67 0.07
CA ASP A 225 15.40 -12.00 0.45
C ASP A 225 14.30 -12.85 1.10
N ALA A 226 13.47 -12.24 1.95
CA ALA A 226 12.31 -12.88 2.55
C ALA A 226 11.32 -13.35 1.49
N HIS A 227 10.99 -12.48 0.52
CA HIS A 227 10.07 -12.81 -0.58
C HIS A 227 10.64 -13.94 -1.47
N ARG A 228 11.91 -13.87 -1.86
CA ARG A 228 12.56 -14.93 -2.65
C ARG A 228 12.53 -16.29 -1.93
N THR A 229 12.81 -16.27 -0.64
CA THR A 229 12.78 -17.49 0.19
C THR A 229 11.38 -18.08 0.23
N TRP A 230 10.36 -17.26 0.46
CA TRP A 230 8.97 -17.69 0.44
C TRP A 230 8.56 -18.19 -0.94
N LEU A 231 8.89 -17.48 -2.02
CA LEU A 231 8.53 -17.84 -3.39
C LEU A 231 9.15 -19.20 -3.80
N LYS A 232 10.39 -19.46 -3.41
CA LYS A 232 11.05 -20.74 -3.64
C LYS A 232 10.27 -21.89 -2.98
N GLN A 233 9.95 -21.76 -1.69
CA GLN A 233 9.20 -22.77 -0.94
C GLN A 233 7.79 -22.96 -1.52
N PHE A 234 7.14 -21.89 -1.89
CA PHE A 234 5.81 -21.91 -2.52
C PHE A 234 5.85 -22.63 -3.88
N ASN A 235 6.85 -22.38 -4.69
CA ASN A 235 7.04 -23.02 -5.98
C ASN A 235 7.38 -24.52 -5.85
N GLU A 236 8.14 -24.92 -4.84
CA GLU A 236 8.36 -26.34 -4.50
C GLU A 236 7.03 -27.02 -4.13
N TRP A 237 6.19 -26.36 -3.33
CA TRP A 237 4.86 -26.85 -2.98
C TRP A 237 3.94 -26.91 -4.20
N LEU A 238 3.87 -25.87 -5.06
CA LEU A 238 3.07 -25.88 -6.29
C LEU A 238 3.47 -27.03 -7.20
N THR A 239 4.77 -27.23 -7.41
CA THR A 239 5.32 -28.33 -8.22
C THR A 239 4.92 -29.69 -7.66
N SER A 240 4.95 -29.87 -6.34
CA SER A 240 4.50 -31.11 -5.68
C SER A 240 3.02 -31.40 -5.88
N LYS A 241 2.22 -30.38 -6.21
CA LYS A 241 0.78 -30.48 -6.55
C LYS A 241 0.51 -30.55 -8.05
N GLY A 242 1.56 -30.61 -8.88
CA GLY A 242 1.42 -30.64 -10.35
C GLY A 242 1.01 -29.26 -10.95
N SER A 243 1.13 -28.20 -10.18
CA SER A 243 0.82 -26.83 -10.62
C SER A 243 2.05 -26.14 -11.19
N ARG A 244 1.83 -25.13 -12.06
CA ARG A 244 2.91 -24.31 -12.59
C ARG A 244 3.50 -23.41 -11.48
N PRO A 245 4.82 -23.20 -11.47
CA PRO A 245 5.44 -22.26 -10.57
C PRO A 245 4.89 -20.83 -10.75
N ALA A 246 4.76 -20.11 -9.64
CA ALA A 246 4.46 -18.69 -9.65
C ALA A 246 5.68 -17.87 -10.11
N ILE A 247 5.42 -16.77 -10.80
CA ILE A 247 6.44 -15.82 -11.26
C ILE A 247 6.71 -14.83 -10.13
N ASP A 248 7.98 -14.46 -9.96
CA ASP A 248 8.35 -13.36 -9.05
C ASP A 248 7.82 -12.05 -9.61
N THR A 249 7.02 -11.37 -8.80
CA THR A 249 6.41 -10.09 -9.14
C THR A 249 6.65 -9.02 -8.06
N TRP A 250 7.44 -9.31 -7.03
CA TRP A 250 7.82 -8.32 -6.02
C TRP A 250 8.98 -7.44 -6.53
N PHE A 251 9.26 -6.30 -5.88
CA PHE A 251 10.22 -5.24 -6.31
C PHE A 251 11.68 -5.68 -6.44
#